data_6d85ed397cd19e96e284f6be7062ae4c
#
_entry.id   6d85ed397cd19e96e284f6be7062ae4c
#
_cell.length_a   1.000
_cell.length_b   1.000
_cell.length_c   1.000
_cell.angle_alpha   90.00
_cell.angle_beta   90.00
_cell.angle_gamma   90.00
#
_symmetry.space_group_name_H-M   'P 1'
#
loop_
_entity.id
_entity.type
_entity.pdbx_description
1 polymer ?
#
loop_
_entity_poly.entity_id
_entity_poly.type
_entity_poly.pdbx_seq_one_letter_code
_entity_poly.pdbx_strand_id
1 'polypeptide(L)'
;CFGGMRFDAKARTAPEWQDWPSARFVIPQIAVETEGGEATLVVNILRGTVSEEQSALLAIRQQLLALRFEECKTLVGIPGVERRVDHPDQQGWCAQVAYGLAAIRQGTLQKIVLARSAEFTLEQSVDPIHLLLHLRKQAPQAFHFCFQLAANHAFLGITPERLYRREHQHIESEALAGTRTRGLTMEEDAQLARELRESHKEQREHEMVLEYLE
;
A
#
# COMPACT_ATOMS: atom_id res chain seq x y z
N CYS A 1 2.40 -9.64 13.04
CA CYS A 1 1.08 -9.73 12.44
C CYS A 1 1.02 -8.81 11.23
N PHE A 2 0.53 -9.31 10.10
CA PHE A 2 0.38 -8.56 8.85
C PHE A 2 -1.08 -8.57 8.46
N GLY A 3 -1.60 -7.45 7.95
CA GLY A 3 -3.00 -7.43 7.57
C GLY A 3 -3.48 -6.07 7.14
N GLY A 4 -4.76 -6.03 6.86
CA GLY A 4 -5.48 -4.83 6.48
C GLY A 4 -6.98 -5.00 6.62
N MET A 5 -7.65 -3.90 6.46
CA MET A 5 -9.11 -3.86 6.46
C MET A 5 -9.60 -2.88 5.39
N ARG A 6 -10.83 -3.06 4.99
CA ARG A 6 -11.50 -2.12 4.09
C ARG A 6 -11.69 -0.78 4.78
N PHE A 7 -11.61 0.28 4.00
CA PHE A 7 -11.91 1.62 4.47
C PHE A 7 -13.38 1.73 4.92
N ASP A 8 -14.30 1.23 4.12
CA ASP A 8 -15.72 1.13 4.48
C ASP A 8 -16.19 -0.34 4.42
N ALA A 9 -16.43 -0.92 5.60
CA ALA A 9 -16.89 -2.30 5.72
C ALA A 9 -18.30 -2.52 5.15
N LYS A 10 -19.10 -1.45 4.97
CA LYS A 10 -20.47 -1.49 4.43
C LYS A 10 -20.53 -1.27 2.92
N ALA A 11 -19.44 -0.79 2.32
CA ALA A 11 -19.38 -0.57 0.89
C ALA A 11 -19.58 -1.87 0.11
N ARG A 12 -20.28 -1.76 -1.02
CA ARG A 12 -20.50 -2.89 -1.93
C ARG A 12 -19.15 -3.37 -2.46
N THR A 13 -18.94 -4.68 -2.45
CA THR A 13 -17.71 -5.31 -2.92
C THR A 13 -17.69 -5.39 -4.42
N ALA A 14 -16.68 -4.84 -5.06
CA ALA A 14 -16.42 -5.05 -6.47
C ALA A 14 -15.94 -6.49 -6.73
N PRO A 15 -16.11 -7.04 -7.95
CA PRO A 15 -15.81 -8.43 -8.26
C PRO A 15 -14.38 -8.87 -7.90
N GLU A 16 -13.41 -8.02 -8.14
CA GLU A 16 -11.99 -8.27 -7.87
C GLU A 16 -11.66 -8.43 -6.37
N TRP A 17 -12.57 -8.00 -5.49
CA TRP A 17 -12.43 -8.07 -4.04
C TRP A 17 -13.29 -9.14 -3.38
N GLN A 18 -14.00 -9.97 -4.15
CA GLN A 18 -14.94 -10.95 -3.58
C GLN A 18 -14.25 -11.98 -2.68
N ASP A 19 -13.04 -12.40 -3.04
CA ASP A 19 -12.26 -13.36 -2.26
C ASP A 19 -11.53 -12.73 -1.06
N TRP A 20 -11.62 -11.40 -0.93
CA TRP A 20 -10.99 -10.67 0.16
C TRP A 20 -12.00 -10.37 1.27
N PRO A 21 -11.76 -10.82 2.50
CA PRO A 21 -12.62 -10.46 3.64
C PRO A 21 -12.51 -8.96 3.94
N SER A 22 -13.51 -8.41 4.65
CA SER A 22 -13.53 -7.01 5.06
C SER A 22 -12.34 -6.62 5.94
N ALA A 23 -11.81 -7.57 6.71
CA ALA A 23 -10.57 -7.44 7.46
C ALA A 23 -9.86 -8.79 7.47
N ARG A 24 -8.53 -8.76 7.30
CA ARG A 24 -7.68 -9.96 7.37
C ARG A 24 -6.37 -9.60 8.05
N PHE A 25 -6.06 -10.31 9.12
CA PHE A 25 -4.80 -10.22 9.84
C PHE A 25 -4.20 -11.62 9.95
N VAL A 26 -2.93 -11.74 9.65
CA VAL A 26 -2.21 -13.01 9.59
C VAL A 26 -0.97 -12.94 10.46
N ILE A 27 -0.77 -13.94 11.30
CA ILE A 27 0.52 -14.25 11.92
C ILE A 27 1.13 -15.36 11.08
N PRO A 28 2.19 -15.10 10.29
CA PRO A 28 2.79 -16.14 9.48
C PRO A 28 3.41 -17.22 10.37
N GLN A 29 3.24 -18.47 9.99
CA GLN A 29 3.88 -19.59 10.69
C GLN A 29 5.40 -19.54 10.53
N ILE A 30 5.87 -19.15 9.35
CA ILE A 30 7.29 -18.92 9.04
C ILE A 30 7.42 -17.52 8.46
N ALA A 31 8.31 -16.72 9.01
CA ALA A 31 8.65 -15.39 8.50
C ALA A 31 10.17 -15.24 8.39
N VAL A 32 10.60 -14.45 7.41
CA VAL A 32 11.98 -13.97 7.33
C VAL A 32 11.95 -12.46 7.56
N GLU A 33 12.64 -12.02 8.58
CA GLU A 33 12.78 -10.62 8.93
C GLU A 33 14.21 -10.16 8.60
N THR A 34 14.34 -9.00 8.01
CA THR A 34 15.66 -8.43 7.65
C THR A 34 15.80 -7.04 8.28
N GLU A 35 16.88 -6.85 9.04
CA GLU A 35 17.21 -5.58 9.66
C GLU A 35 18.74 -5.39 9.66
N GLY A 36 19.22 -4.21 9.25
CA GLY A 36 20.65 -3.89 9.30
C GLY A 36 21.55 -4.82 8.46
N GLY A 37 21.02 -5.52 7.46
CA GLY A 37 21.74 -6.51 6.65
C GLY A 37 21.76 -7.93 7.23
N GLU A 38 21.20 -8.12 8.40
CA GLU A 38 20.97 -9.44 8.99
C GLU A 38 19.61 -9.99 8.61
N ALA A 39 19.50 -11.30 8.46
CA ALA A 39 18.24 -12.00 8.19
C ALA A 39 17.94 -12.98 9.32
N THR A 40 16.77 -12.84 9.92
CA THR A 40 16.28 -13.70 10.99
C THR A 40 15.10 -14.53 10.51
N LEU A 41 15.15 -15.84 10.73
CA LEU A 41 14.04 -16.74 10.48
C LEU A 41 13.20 -16.87 11.75
N VAL A 42 11.96 -16.41 11.68
CA VAL A 42 11.00 -16.46 12.79
C VAL A 42 9.98 -17.56 12.54
N VAL A 43 9.75 -18.40 13.55
CA VAL A 43 8.76 -19.48 13.52
C VAL A 43 7.74 -19.24 14.61
N ASN A 44 6.45 -19.17 14.25
CA ASN A 44 5.35 -19.00 15.17
C ASN A 44 4.57 -20.32 15.31
N ILE A 45 4.36 -20.76 16.55
CA ILE A 45 3.62 -21.99 16.88
C ILE A 45 2.48 -21.62 17.84
N LEU A 46 1.28 -22.09 17.51
CA LEU A 46 0.16 -21.98 18.44
C LEU A 46 0.38 -22.95 19.59
N ARG A 47 0.19 -22.47 20.81
CA ARG A 47 0.17 -23.32 22.00
C ARG A 47 -1.02 -24.26 21.96
N GLY A 48 -0.77 -25.53 22.21
CA GLY A 48 -1.76 -26.59 22.24
C GLY A 48 -1.35 -27.69 23.20
N THR A 49 -1.82 -28.90 22.97
CA THR A 49 -1.34 -30.09 23.67
C THR A 49 0.09 -30.42 23.22
N VAL A 50 0.84 -31.15 24.05
CA VAL A 50 2.23 -31.58 23.72
C VAL A 50 2.29 -32.31 22.37
N SER A 51 1.29 -33.14 22.06
CA SER A 51 1.22 -33.90 20.79
C SER A 51 0.99 -32.97 19.60
N GLU A 52 0.13 -31.94 19.73
CA GLU A 52 -0.13 -30.94 18.68
C GLU A 52 1.11 -30.09 18.43
N GLU A 53 1.79 -29.64 19.49
CA GLU A 53 3.03 -28.86 19.37
C GLU A 53 4.15 -29.67 18.69
N GLN A 54 4.32 -30.94 19.05
CA GLN A 54 5.30 -31.82 18.39
C GLN A 54 4.98 -32.06 16.93
N SER A 55 3.70 -32.25 16.59
CA SER A 55 3.27 -32.44 15.20
C SER A 55 3.50 -31.16 14.38
N ALA A 56 3.20 -29.98 14.96
CA ALA A 56 3.46 -28.70 14.31
C ALA A 56 4.97 -28.48 14.08
N LEU A 57 5.82 -28.78 15.06
CA LEU A 57 7.28 -28.69 14.91
C LEU A 57 7.84 -29.58 13.80
N LEU A 58 7.35 -30.83 13.70
CA LEU A 58 7.76 -31.72 12.63
C LEU A 58 7.35 -31.21 11.25
N ALA A 59 6.12 -30.70 11.11
CA ALA A 59 5.63 -30.12 9.86
C ALA A 59 6.46 -28.89 9.46
N ILE A 60 6.73 -27.98 10.40
CA ILE A 60 7.57 -26.78 10.16
C ILE A 60 8.99 -27.21 9.75
N ARG A 61 9.58 -28.18 10.45
CA ARG A 61 10.90 -28.69 10.08
C ARG A 61 10.94 -29.20 8.63
N GLN A 62 9.92 -29.93 8.19
CA GLN A 62 9.83 -30.40 6.81
C GLN A 62 9.71 -29.21 5.82
N GLN A 63 8.91 -28.22 6.13
CA GLN A 63 8.79 -27.01 5.31
C GLN A 63 10.13 -26.26 5.21
N LEU A 64 10.83 -26.07 6.34
CA LEU A 64 12.14 -25.41 6.36
C LEU A 64 13.20 -26.16 5.55
N LEU A 65 13.21 -27.48 5.61
CA LEU A 65 14.13 -28.32 4.81
C LEU A 65 13.79 -28.29 3.30
N ALA A 66 12.54 -27.97 2.97
CA ALA A 66 12.10 -27.81 1.59
C ALA A 66 12.34 -26.41 1.02
N LEU A 67 12.65 -25.40 1.86
CA LEU A 67 12.97 -24.07 1.38
C LEU A 67 14.16 -24.11 0.43
N ARG A 68 14.03 -23.38 -0.66
CA ARG A 68 15.13 -23.15 -1.61
C ARG A 68 15.32 -21.66 -1.71
N PHE A 69 16.53 -21.21 -1.47
CA PHE A 69 16.95 -19.83 -1.68
C PHE A 69 17.66 -19.80 -3.04
N GLU A 70 16.90 -19.41 -4.06
CA GLU A 70 17.48 -19.18 -5.38
C GLU A 70 17.97 -17.72 -5.44
N GLU A 71 19.06 -17.49 -6.17
CA GLU A 71 19.45 -16.13 -6.49
C GLU A 71 18.31 -15.43 -7.23
N CYS A 72 18.03 -14.19 -6.81
CA CYS A 72 17.01 -13.38 -7.48
C CYS A 72 17.37 -13.25 -8.96
N LYS A 73 16.62 -13.94 -9.80
CA LYS A 73 16.79 -13.82 -11.27
C LYS A 73 16.69 -12.35 -11.63
N THR A 74 17.52 -11.94 -12.58
CA THR A 74 17.48 -10.57 -13.12
C THR A 74 16.03 -10.19 -13.38
N LEU A 75 15.58 -9.07 -12.81
CA LEU A 75 14.20 -8.61 -12.99
C LEU A 75 13.93 -8.48 -14.48
N VAL A 76 13.09 -9.33 -14.99
CA VAL A 76 12.54 -9.22 -16.35
C VAL A 76 11.71 -7.94 -16.40
N GLY A 77 11.73 -7.21 -17.51
CA GLY A 77 10.90 -6.04 -17.67
C GLY A 77 9.42 -6.32 -17.42
N ILE A 78 8.65 -5.32 -17.07
CA ILE A 78 7.18 -5.46 -16.97
C ILE A 78 6.64 -5.69 -18.39
N PRO A 79 5.71 -6.64 -18.59
CA PRO A 79 5.07 -6.86 -19.89
C PRO A 79 4.41 -5.60 -20.43
N GLY A 80 4.31 -5.51 -21.73
CA GLY A 80 3.57 -4.42 -22.40
C GLY A 80 2.11 -4.39 -21.98
N VAL A 81 1.51 -3.22 -22.09
CA VAL A 81 0.08 -3.01 -21.82
C VAL A 81 -0.67 -3.12 -23.14
N GLU A 82 -1.50 -4.15 -23.25
CA GLU A 82 -2.37 -4.36 -24.43
C GLU A 82 -3.60 -3.43 -24.38
N ARG A 83 -4.18 -3.25 -23.19
CA ARG A 83 -5.38 -2.45 -22.99
C ARG A 83 -5.37 -1.74 -21.65
N ARG A 84 -5.89 -0.51 -21.63
CA ARG A 84 -6.17 0.27 -20.41
C ARG A 84 -7.61 0.77 -20.44
N VAL A 85 -8.31 0.65 -19.32
CA VAL A 85 -9.65 1.22 -19.11
C VAL A 85 -9.62 2.01 -17.81
N ASP A 86 -10.03 3.27 -17.86
CA ASP A 86 -10.10 4.15 -16.70
C ASP A 86 -11.54 4.20 -16.14
N HIS A 87 -11.68 4.14 -14.81
CA HIS A 87 -12.95 4.21 -14.08
C HIS A 87 -12.89 5.27 -12.96
N PRO A 88 -13.60 6.37 -13.08
CA PRO A 88 -14.34 6.80 -14.26
C PRO A 88 -13.38 7.19 -15.40
N ASP A 89 -13.93 7.34 -16.61
CA ASP A 89 -13.24 7.95 -17.73
C ASP A 89 -13.02 9.46 -17.49
N GLN A 90 -12.38 10.13 -18.43
CA GLN A 90 -12.04 11.56 -18.30
C GLN A 90 -13.29 12.44 -18.06
N GLN A 91 -14.39 12.16 -18.77
CA GLN A 91 -15.63 12.93 -18.63
C GLN A 91 -16.27 12.71 -17.25
N GLY A 92 -16.33 11.47 -16.79
CA GLY A 92 -16.83 11.12 -15.47
C GLY A 92 -15.95 11.69 -14.35
N TRP A 93 -14.63 11.72 -14.53
CA TRP A 93 -13.72 12.37 -13.58
C TRP A 93 -14.00 13.88 -13.46
N CYS A 94 -14.12 14.58 -14.59
CA CYS A 94 -14.46 16.01 -14.58
C CYS A 94 -15.82 16.28 -13.90
N ALA A 95 -16.80 15.40 -14.12
CA ALA A 95 -18.11 15.50 -13.46
C ALA A 95 -18.02 15.33 -11.95
N GLN A 96 -17.22 14.35 -11.45
CA GLN A 96 -16.98 14.16 -10.03
C GLN A 96 -16.28 15.37 -9.38
N VAL A 97 -15.27 15.95 -10.05
CA VAL A 97 -14.59 17.16 -9.58
C VAL A 97 -15.58 18.32 -9.49
N ALA A 98 -16.39 18.54 -10.52
CA ALA A 98 -17.39 19.61 -10.54
C ALA A 98 -18.43 19.44 -9.41
N TYR A 99 -18.90 18.23 -9.17
CA TYR A 99 -19.80 17.90 -8.07
C TYR A 99 -19.17 18.19 -6.70
N GLY A 100 -17.92 17.74 -6.48
CA GLY A 100 -17.20 18.01 -5.24
C GLY A 100 -17.01 19.50 -4.97
N LEU A 101 -16.62 20.26 -6.00
CA LEU A 101 -16.48 21.72 -5.90
C LEU A 101 -17.80 22.43 -5.59
N ALA A 102 -18.91 21.96 -6.17
CA ALA A 102 -20.23 22.50 -5.88
C ALA A 102 -20.64 22.26 -4.42
N ALA A 103 -20.40 21.03 -3.90
CA ALA A 103 -20.68 20.68 -2.51
C ALA A 103 -19.85 21.51 -1.51
N ILE A 104 -18.58 21.78 -1.82
CA ILE A 104 -17.72 22.66 -1.01
C ILE A 104 -18.24 24.10 -1.03
N ARG A 105 -18.62 24.65 -2.20
CA ARG A 105 -19.18 26.00 -2.32
C ARG A 105 -20.50 26.17 -1.57
N GLN A 106 -21.30 25.11 -1.49
CA GLN A 106 -22.56 25.11 -0.74
C GLN A 106 -22.36 24.91 0.78
N GLY A 107 -21.12 24.69 1.22
CA GLY A 107 -20.80 24.42 2.63
C GLY A 107 -21.22 23.03 3.13
N THR A 108 -21.62 22.12 2.24
CA THR A 108 -22.00 20.74 2.59
C THR A 108 -20.79 19.90 2.92
N LEU A 109 -19.64 20.19 2.29
CA LEU A 109 -18.35 19.56 2.52
C LEU A 109 -17.28 20.62 2.72
N GLN A 110 -16.30 20.32 3.57
CA GLN A 110 -15.10 21.15 3.72
C GLN A 110 -13.96 20.63 2.85
N LYS A 111 -13.84 19.30 2.75
CA LYS A 111 -12.82 18.61 1.98
C LYS A 111 -13.43 17.38 1.32
N ILE A 112 -12.93 17.00 0.17
CA ILE A 112 -13.24 15.71 -0.49
C ILE A 112 -11.97 15.14 -1.10
N VAL A 113 -11.79 13.85 -0.96
CA VAL A 113 -10.74 13.09 -1.64
C VAL A 113 -11.39 12.21 -2.70
N LEU A 114 -11.08 12.47 -3.96
CA LEU A 114 -11.60 11.71 -5.09
C LEU A 114 -10.63 10.58 -5.44
N ALA A 115 -11.19 9.42 -5.78
CA ALA A 115 -10.43 8.26 -6.24
C ALA A 115 -10.87 7.84 -7.64
N ARG A 116 -9.94 7.24 -8.37
CA ARG A 116 -10.21 6.57 -9.65
C ARG A 116 -9.42 5.27 -9.73
N SER A 117 -9.85 4.35 -10.55
CA SER A 117 -9.11 3.14 -10.87
C SER A 117 -8.77 3.09 -12.36
N ALA A 118 -7.73 2.34 -12.70
CA ALA A 118 -7.39 1.98 -14.06
C ALA A 118 -7.18 0.46 -14.13
N GLU A 119 -7.85 -0.18 -15.06
CA GLU A 119 -7.70 -1.60 -15.36
C GLU A 119 -6.72 -1.75 -16.52
N PHE A 120 -5.72 -2.60 -16.33
CA PHE A 120 -4.71 -2.90 -17.36
C PHE A 120 -4.78 -4.37 -17.77
N THR A 121 -4.95 -4.63 -19.05
CA THR A 121 -4.68 -5.95 -19.63
C THR A 121 -3.23 -5.96 -20.10
N LEU A 122 -2.45 -6.90 -19.61
CA LEU A 122 -1.05 -7.05 -19.98
C LEU A 122 -0.90 -8.12 -21.07
N GLU A 123 0.09 -7.96 -21.94
CA GLU A 123 0.42 -8.95 -22.99
C GLU A 123 0.77 -10.33 -22.43
N GLN A 124 1.29 -10.37 -21.21
CA GLN A 124 1.65 -11.60 -20.48
C GLN A 124 1.35 -11.42 -18.99
N SER A 125 1.17 -12.55 -18.29
CA SER A 125 1.04 -12.53 -16.83
C SER A 125 2.33 -12.01 -16.18
N VAL A 126 2.17 -11.23 -15.12
CA VAL A 126 3.29 -10.72 -14.31
C VAL A 126 3.26 -11.35 -12.93
N ASP A 127 4.43 -11.77 -12.46
CA ASP A 127 4.57 -12.19 -11.06
C ASP A 127 4.42 -10.95 -10.14
N PRO A 128 3.52 -10.99 -9.14
CA PRO A 128 3.28 -9.87 -8.25
C PRO A 128 4.53 -9.39 -7.49
N ILE A 129 5.43 -10.31 -7.15
CA ILE A 129 6.68 -9.97 -6.46
C ILE A 129 7.64 -9.26 -7.40
N HIS A 130 7.75 -9.70 -8.66
CA HIS A 130 8.53 -9.00 -9.67
C HIS A 130 8.00 -7.57 -9.92
N LEU A 131 6.68 -7.41 -9.98
CA LEU A 131 6.07 -6.09 -10.11
C LEU A 131 6.39 -5.21 -8.88
N LEU A 132 6.26 -5.75 -7.67
CA LEU A 132 6.58 -5.02 -6.44
C LEU A 132 8.05 -4.60 -6.39
N LEU A 133 8.97 -5.48 -6.77
CA LEU A 133 10.40 -5.19 -6.82
C LEU A 133 10.73 -4.10 -7.86
N HIS A 134 10.00 -4.07 -8.98
CA HIS A 134 10.13 -3.00 -9.97
C HIS A 134 9.65 -1.66 -9.41
N LEU A 135 8.49 -1.62 -8.76
CA LEU A 135 7.95 -0.43 -8.11
C LEU A 135 8.87 0.07 -6.98
N ARG A 136 9.45 -0.84 -6.20
CA ARG A 136 10.41 -0.50 -5.13
C ARG A 136 11.63 0.26 -5.65
N LYS A 137 12.12 -0.04 -6.85
CA LYS A 137 13.23 0.71 -7.47
C LYS A 137 12.87 2.15 -7.76
N GLN A 138 11.59 2.42 -8.09
CA GLN A 138 11.11 3.77 -8.41
C GLN A 138 10.82 4.61 -7.15
N ALA A 139 10.41 3.96 -6.06
CA ALA A 139 10.06 4.63 -4.81
C ALA A 139 10.68 3.90 -3.60
N PRO A 140 12.02 3.92 -3.43
CA PRO A 140 12.71 3.13 -2.40
C PRO A 140 12.40 3.58 -0.97
N GLN A 141 11.92 4.81 -0.78
CA GLN A 141 11.57 5.37 0.53
C GLN A 141 10.12 5.13 0.95
N ALA A 142 9.29 4.56 0.07
CA ALA A 142 7.90 4.26 0.36
C ALA A 142 7.77 2.91 1.11
N PHE A 143 6.62 2.69 1.73
CA PHE A 143 6.24 1.38 2.26
C PHE A 143 5.77 0.50 1.11
N HIS A 144 6.26 -0.73 1.07
CA HIS A 144 5.92 -1.71 0.05
C HIS A 144 5.25 -2.90 0.70
N PHE A 145 4.15 -3.35 0.14
CA PHE A 145 3.45 -4.53 0.65
C PHE A 145 2.91 -5.40 -0.48
N CYS A 146 2.80 -6.69 -0.21
CA CYS A 146 2.14 -7.65 -1.08
C CYS A 146 1.42 -8.69 -0.23
N PHE A 147 0.13 -8.84 -0.46
CA PHE A 147 -0.68 -9.93 0.06
C PHE A 147 -1.08 -10.83 -1.11
N GLN A 148 -0.61 -12.05 -1.12
CA GLN A 148 -0.92 -13.01 -2.17
C GLN A 148 -1.84 -14.10 -1.60
N LEU A 149 -3.06 -14.20 -2.12
CA LEU A 149 -4.03 -15.22 -1.69
C LEU A 149 -3.87 -16.52 -2.48
N ALA A 150 -3.53 -16.41 -3.75
CA ALA A 150 -3.31 -17.52 -4.66
C ALA A 150 -2.28 -17.13 -5.71
N ALA A 151 -1.81 -18.08 -6.49
CA ALA A 151 -0.77 -17.85 -7.51
C ALA A 151 -1.09 -16.69 -8.46
N ASN A 152 -2.38 -16.50 -8.79
CA ASN A 152 -2.83 -15.49 -9.74
C ASN A 152 -3.64 -14.36 -9.07
N HIS A 153 -3.59 -14.24 -7.74
CA HIS A 153 -4.39 -13.27 -7.02
C HIS A 153 -3.58 -12.63 -5.88
N ALA A 154 -3.19 -11.41 -6.08
CA ALA A 154 -2.41 -10.64 -5.12
C ALA A 154 -2.92 -9.20 -5.01
N PHE A 155 -2.83 -8.64 -3.82
CA PHE A 155 -2.98 -7.23 -3.54
C PHE A 155 -1.61 -6.67 -3.13
N LEU A 156 -1.09 -5.77 -3.92
CA LEU A 156 0.21 -5.14 -3.67
C LEU A 156 0.12 -3.64 -3.81
N GLY A 157 1.02 -2.93 -3.18
CA GLY A 157 1.07 -1.49 -3.29
C GLY A 157 2.35 -0.88 -2.75
N ILE A 158 2.49 0.38 -3.09
CA ILE A 158 3.50 1.28 -2.52
C ILE A 158 2.77 2.52 -2.00
N THR A 159 3.14 2.98 -0.82
CA THR A 159 2.56 4.17 -0.20
C THR A 159 3.63 4.94 0.58
N PRO A 160 3.70 6.28 0.44
CA PRO A 160 4.58 7.09 1.28
C PRO A 160 3.97 7.34 2.67
N GLU A 161 2.69 7.09 2.85
CA GLU A 161 1.91 7.51 4.01
C GLU A 161 1.85 6.41 5.06
N ARG A 162 2.08 6.80 6.30
CA ARG A 162 1.95 5.98 7.49
C ARG A 162 0.70 6.40 8.25
N LEU A 163 -0.22 5.45 8.48
CA LEU A 163 -1.38 5.73 9.30
C LEU A 163 -0.97 6.04 10.76
N TYR A 164 -0.18 5.16 11.34
CA TYR A 164 0.46 5.38 12.65
C TYR A 164 1.61 4.38 12.86
N ARG A 165 2.51 4.72 13.75
CA ARG A 165 3.50 3.81 14.35
C ARG A 165 3.20 3.68 15.82
N ARG A 166 3.20 2.46 16.33
CA ARG A 166 3.09 2.20 17.77
C ARG A 166 4.30 1.43 18.26
N GLU A 167 4.88 1.94 19.31
CA GLU A 167 6.00 1.30 20.01
C GLU A 167 5.68 1.29 21.50
N HIS A 168 5.33 0.12 22.02
CA HIS A 168 4.81 -0.06 23.39
C HIS A 168 3.55 0.80 23.65
N GLN A 169 3.69 1.87 24.43
CA GLN A 169 2.62 2.82 24.76
C GLN A 169 2.72 4.13 23.96
N HIS A 170 3.77 4.28 23.15
CA HIS A 170 3.98 5.45 22.33
C HIS A 170 3.35 5.25 20.94
N ILE A 171 2.54 6.21 20.53
CA ILE A 171 1.89 6.24 19.22
C ILE A 171 2.37 7.51 18.51
N GLU A 172 2.79 7.35 17.26
CA GLU A 172 3.18 8.42 16.36
C GLU A 172 2.28 8.37 15.12
N SER A 173 1.79 9.51 14.69
CA SER A 173 1.11 9.71 13.42
C SER A 173 1.67 10.92 12.72
N GLU A 174 1.47 11.01 11.41
CA GLU A 174 2.00 12.07 10.57
C GLU A 174 0.85 12.77 9.85
N ALA A 175 0.82 14.09 9.91
CA ALA A 175 -0.08 14.89 9.10
C ALA A 175 0.61 15.24 7.78
N LEU A 176 0.19 14.63 6.69
CA LEU A 176 0.75 14.88 5.36
C LEU A 176 -0.34 15.39 4.42
N ALA A 177 -0.16 16.58 3.88
CA ALA A 177 -1.00 17.12 2.82
C ALA A 177 -0.22 18.16 2.00
N GLY A 178 -0.59 18.28 0.72
CA GLY A 178 0.09 19.12 -0.25
C GLY A 178 1.31 18.46 -0.88
N THR A 179 1.46 18.64 -2.19
CA THR A 179 2.58 18.04 -2.95
C THR A 179 3.04 18.97 -4.05
N ARG A 180 4.36 19.04 -4.25
CA ARG A 180 5.01 19.64 -5.41
C ARG A 180 6.06 18.69 -5.96
N THR A 181 6.28 18.75 -7.25
CA THR A 181 7.42 18.06 -7.88
C THR A 181 8.73 18.62 -7.34
N ARG A 182 9.75 17.77 -7.29
CA ARG A 182 11.12 18.22 -6.99
C ARG A 182 11.68 18.98 -8.18
N GLY A 183 12.44 20.03 -7.91
CA GLY A 183 13.18 20.77 -8.95
C GLY A 183 14.34 19.97 -9.53
N LEU A 184 14.71 20.27 -10.78
CA LEU A 184 15.87 19.67 -11.44
C LEU A 184 17.18 20.33 -10.99
N THR A 185 17.11 21.57 -10.50
CA THR A 185 18.24 22.29 -9.89
C THR A 185 17.94 22.65 -8.43
N MET A 186 18.96 22.99 -7.65
CA MET A 186 18.78 23.42 -6.27
C MET A 186 17.94 24.70 -6.16
N GLU A 187 18.10 25.63 -7.09
CA GLU A 187 17.35 26.88 -7.14
C GLU A 187 15.87 26.65 -7.42
N GLU A 188 15.59 25.83 -8.42
CA GLU A 188 14.21 25.43 -8.78
C GLU A 188 13.55 24.67 -7.64
N ASP A 189 14.25 23.71 -7.00
CA ASP A 189 13.73 22.95 -5.88
C ASP A 189 13.41 23.87 -4.67
N ALA A 190 14.30 24.82 -4.37
CA ALA A 190 14.06 25.81 -3.32
C ALA A 190 12.86 26.73 -3.63
N GLN A 191 12.65 27.07 -4.90
CA GLN A 191 11.48 27.84 -5.33
C GLN A 191 10.19 27.04 -5.15
N LEU A 192 10.14 25.82 -5.67
CA LEU A 192 8.98 24.92 -5.53
C LEU A 192 8.64 24.65 -4.06
N ALA A 193 9.65 24.50 -3.20
CA ALA A 193 9.48 24.36 -1.76
C ALA A 193 8.89 25.61 -1.09
N ARG A 194 9.26 26.81 -1.55
CA ARG A 194 8.63 28.06 -1.09
C ARG A 194 7.17 28.15 -1.55
N GLU A 195 6.90 27.91 -2.82
CA GLU A 195 5.56 27.92 -3.38
C GLU A 195 4.62 26.94 -2.64
N LEU A 196 5.09 25.76 -2.27
CA LEU A 196 4.32 24.82 -1.47
C LEU A 196 4.00 25.39 -0.09
N ARG A 197 4.99 25.96 0.60
CA ARG A 197 4.83 26.54 1.94
C ARG A 197 3.95 27.78 1.98
N GLU A 198 3.95 28.60 0.92
CA GLU A 198 3.22 29.84 0.84
C GLU A 198 1.82 29.69 0.22
N SER A 199 1.49 28.49 -0.29
CA SER A 199 0.20 28.21 -0.89
C SER A 199 -0.90 28.12 0.17
N HIS A 200 -1.77 29.12 0.24
CA HIS A 200 -2.93 29.11 1.15
C HIS A 200 -3.83 27.88 0.99
N LYS A 201 -3.95 27.36 -0.23
CA LYS A 201 -4.70 26.14 -0.51
C LYS A 201 -4.08 24.94 0.19
N GLU A 202 -2.78 24.74 0.03
CA GLU A 202 -2.06 23.59 0.59
C GLU A 202 -1.96 23.70 2.13
N GLN A 203 -1.76 24.90 2.66
CA GLN A 203 -1.79 25.17 4.11
C GLN A 203 -3.15 24.79 4.71
N ARG A 204 -4.25 25.25 4.11
CA ARG A 204 -5.59 24.93 4.60
C ARG A 204 -5.89 23.43 4.52
N GLU A 205 -5.42 22.74 3.48
CA GLU A 205 -5.54 21.30 3.36
C GLU A 205 -4.79 20.58 4.49
N HIS A 206 -3.59 21.03 4.81
CA HIS A 206 -2.77 20.49 5.89
C HIS A 206 -3.37 20.76 7.28
N GLU A 207 -3.87 21.98 7.53
CA GLU A 207 -4.57 22.35 8.77
C GLU A 207 -5.73 21.39 9.08
N MET A 208 -6.56 21.08 8.07
CA MET A 208 -7.68 20.13 8.25
C MET A 208 -7.21 18.71 8.65
N VAL A 209 -6.04 18.28 8.20
CA VAL A 209 -5.48 16.98 8.61
C VAL A 209 -4.96 17.03 10.05
N LEU A 210 -4.33 18.14 10.44
CA LEU A 210 -3.87 18.36 11.82
C LEU A 210 -5.05 18.37 12.81
N GLU A 211 -6.10 19.15 12.52
CA GLU A 211 -7.31 19.22 13.37
C GLU A 211 -8.00 17.86 13.54
N TYR A 212 -7.86 16.95 12.58
CA TYR A 212 -8.43 15.61 12.68
C TYR A 212 -7.60 14.67 13.53
N LEU A 213 -6.30 14.90 13.67
CA LEU A 213 -5.38 14.07 14.45
C LEU A 213 -5.30 14.48 15.93
N GLU A 214 -5.65 15.72 16.26
CA GLU A 214 -5.73 16.25 17.63
C GLU A 214 -7.03 15.84 18.33
#